data_c9b06b6702a38acc92609a1f799df86c
#
_entry.id   c9b06b6702a38acc92609a1f799df86c
#
_cell.length_a   1.000
_cell.length_b   1.000
_cell.length_c   1.000
_cell.angle_alpha   90.00
_cell.angle_beta   90.00
_cell.angle_gamma   90.00
#
_symmetry.space_group_name_H-M   'P 1'
#
loop_
_entity.id
_entity.type
_entity.pdbx_description
1 polymer ?
#
loop_
_entity_poly.entity_id
_entity_poly.type
_entity_poly.pdbx_seq_one_letter_code
_entity_poly.pdbx_strand_id
1 'polypeptide(L)'
;MVITDSLPSVRSIRTLIRRFERRHAPATGRAATLVLGALGLYVGAGLLWWLFTLPPTVLTASSVLVTGQPWTSTWGWAVAAAAVAAGAAAGRAVGPVTISAELGFWVSSTLLDRGALVRSRVVVVLGCGALVGALAGRIAAFAAELTMWLAFTVLTTLTGVVVVALCVLVQCRLLAPGTVTILSRICALGSVAAVFTATAGVDVALPTGWWPVAAVGALAAALAAVAVRSCHRIAAAELAAGADTTVAVSASATALDISVLLGALEHTSWRRIGRRRTRSLAGGLPWALIRSDVLRHLRRPVSLLLAFCAIGAASIAPMVATPPAVAVLHLAAVFIVAMVFSAGLRDVFRDRDFGAVLGVDDRRIRWPLTVVPGVAAVLAAIFMTLLTGGTVTTLAIGLVGGCAAAYRVRTRPSISYDGLILETAVGQIPVDLLRQWLRGPDVLLAAAWLAALFS
;
A
#
# COMPACT_ATOMS: atom_id res chain seq x y z
N MET A 1 -52.02 3.31 23.83
CA MET A 1 -50.99 2.55 24.57
C MET A 1 -49.64 2.97 23.97
N VAL A 2 -48.96 3.96 24.55
CA VAL A 2 -47.67 4.48 24.06
C VAL A 2 -46.62 3.53 24.58
N ILE A 3 -46.03 2.71 23.71
CA ILE A 3 -44.89 1.86 24.04
C ILE A 3 -43.66 2.81 24.13
N THR A 4 -43.43 3.35 25.32
CA THR A 4 -42.19 4.05 25.67
C THR A 4 -41.13 3.06 26.10
N ASP A 5 -40.97 1.96 25.36
CA ASP A 5 -39.81 1.12 25.53
C ASP A 5 -38.59 1.88 25.06
N SER A 6 -37.75 2.25 26.01
CA SER A 6 -36.48 2.91 25.78
C SER A 6 -35.68 2.14 24.75
N LEU A 7 -35.37 2.75 23.62
CA LEU A 7 -34.51 2.18 22.61
C LEU A 7 -33.25 1.58 23.27
N PRO A 8 -32.87 0.34 22.91
CA PRO A 8 -31.73 -0.31 23.53
C PRO A 8 -30.47 0.52 23.37
N SER A 9 -29.72 0.68 24.44
CA SER A 9 -28.50 1.49 24.42
C SER A 9 -27.45 0.89 23.45
N VAL A 10 -26.63 1.75 22.83
CA VAL A 10 -25.55 1.31 21.92
C VAL A 10 -24.61 0.30 22.62
N ARG A 11 -24.46 0.40 23.95
CA ARG A 11 -23.69 -0.58 24.75
C ARG A 11 -24.36 -1.94 24.81
N SER A 12 -25.68 -2.02 24.97
CA SER A 12 -26.40 -3.28 25.01
C SER A 12 -26.38 -4.00 23.66
N ILE A 13 -26.49 -3.24 22.57
CA ILE A 13 -26.39 -3.80 21.22
C ILE A 13 -24.97 -4.30 20.93
N ARG A 14 -23.92 -3.55 21.29
CA ARG A 14 -22.53 -4.03 21.14
C ARG A 14 -22.27 -5.31 21.94
N THR A 15 -22.81 -5.41 23.15
CA THR A 15 -22.69 -6.64 23.96
C THR A 15 -23.45 -7.80 23.33
N LEU A 16 -24.59 -7.55 22.73
CA LEU A 16 -25.40 -8.56 22.06
C LEU A 16 -24.71 -9.06 20.78
N ILE A 17 -24.21 -8.16 19.94
CA ILE A 17 -23.41 -8.51 18.74
C ILE A 17 -22.17 -9.33 19.15
N ARG A 18 -21.40 -8.87 20.15
CA ARG A 18 -20.22 -9.62 20.63
C ARG A 18 -20.59 -11.01 21.19
N ARG A 19 -21.72 -11.14 21.86
CA ARG A 19 -22.22 -12.45 22.35
C ARG A 19 -22.61 -13.35 21.18
N PHE A 20 -23.28 -12.80 20.17
CA PHE A 20 -23.67 -13.54 18.97
C PHE A 20 -22.45 -14.00 18.18
N GLU A 21 -21.49 -13.11 17.90
CA GLU A 21 -20.22 -13.43 17.25
C GLU A 21 -19.44 -14.49 18.03
N ARG A 22 -19.42 -14.39 19.38
CA ARG A 22 -18.77 -15.39 20.23
C ARG A 22 -19.44 -16.74 20.19
N ARG A 23 -20.75 -16.82 20.02
CA ARG A 23 -21.49 -18.09 19.98
C ARG A 23 -21.39 -18.78 18.63
N HIS A 24 -21.35 -18.04 17.54
CA HIS A 24 -21.46 -18.57 16.18
C HIS A 24 -20.13 -18.63 15.41
N ALA A 25 -19.06 -17.98 15.90
CA ALA A 25 -17.75 -18.13 15.27
C ALA A 25 -17.18 -19.53 15.56
N PRO A 26 -16.78 -20.29 14.53
CA PRO A 26 -16.21 -21.63 14.71
C PRO A 26 -14.95 -21.54 15.60
N ALA A 27 -14.79 -22.49 16.51
CA ALA A 27 -13.69 -22.50 17.48
C ALA A 27 -12.30 -22.46 16.80
N THR A 28 -12.17 -23.13 15.66
CA THR A 28 -10.95 -23.13 14.81
C THR A 28 -10.62 -21.75 14.26
N GLY A 29 -11.61 -20.96 13.83
CA GLY A 29 -11.40 -19.61 13.34
C GLY A 29 -10.94 -18.63 14.43
N ARG A 30 -11.40 -18.81 15.68
CA ARG A 30 -10.98 -17.96 16.82
C ARG A 30 -9.55 -18.25 17.23
N ALA A 31 -9.18 -19.51 17.33
CA ALA A 31 -7.80 -19.90 17.67
C ALA A 31 -6.82 -19.38 16.61
N ALA A 32 -7.12 -19.54 15.32
CA ALA A 32 -6.31 -19.02 14.24
C ALA A 32 -6.19 -17.48 14.29
N THR A 33 -7.30 -16.77 14.52
CA THR A 33 -7.27 -15.29 14.63
C THR A 33 -6.48 -14.83 15.85
N LEU A 34 -6.59 -15.54 16.99
CA LEU A 34 -5.81 -15.21 18.19
C LEU A 34 -4.33 -15.52 18.00
N VAL A 35 -3.97 -16.64 17.38
CA VAL A 35 -2.57 -17.00 17.09
C VAL A 35 -1.96 -16.04 16.08
N LEU A 36 -2.65 -15.72 14.99
CA LEU A 36 -2.18 -14.74 14.01
C LEU A 36 -2.11 -13.33 14.59
N GLY A 37 -3.07 -12.96 15.43
CA GLY A 37 -3.06 -11.68 16.15
C GLY A 37 -1.89 -11.61 17.14
N ALA A 38 -1.65 -12.65 17.92
CA ALA A 38 -0.53 -12.73 18.85
C ALA A 38 0.82 -12.75 18.13
N LEU A 39 0.94 -13.49 17.03
CA LEU A 39 2.13 -13.53 16.19
C LEU A 39 2.39 -12.16 15.54
N GLY A 40 1.36 -11.52 15.00
CA GLY A 40 1.45 -10.17 14.43
C GLY A 40 1.84 -9.13 15.48
N LEU A 41 1.32 -9.26 16.70
CA LEU A 41 1.65 -8.40 17.83
C LEU A 41 3.08 -8.66 18.32
N TYR A 42 3.52 -9.90 18.37
CA TYR A 42 4.89 -10.30 18.76
C TYR A 42 5.91 -9.80 17.72
N VAL A 43 5.67 -10.06 16.44
CA VAL A 43 6.54 -9.59 15.34
C VAL A 43 6.53 -8.06 15.27
N GLY A 44 5.36 -7.44 15.41
CA GLY A 44 5.23 -5.98 15.43
C GLY A 44 5.93 -5.35 16.62
N ALA A 45 5.73 -5.90 17.82
CA ALA A 45 6.42 -5.45 19.03
C ALA A 45 7.93 -5.70 18.96
N GLY A 46 8.38 -6.83 18.41
CA GLY A 46 9.78 -7.15 18.19
C GLY A 46 10.42 -6.18 17.20
N LEU A 47 9.76 -5.89 16.07
CA LEU A 47 10.22 -4.90 15.10
C LEU A 47 10.25 -3.48 15.69
N LEU A 48 9.22 -3.11 16.45
CA LEU A 48 9.18 -1.83 17.17
C LEU A 48 10.31 -1.75 18.18
N TRP A 49 10.46 -2.78 19.03
CA TRP A 49 11.54 -2.86 19.99
C TRP A 49 12.90 -2.72 19.32
N TRP A 50 13.14 -3.49 18.28
CA TRP A 50 14.38 -3.43 17.50
C TRP A 50 14.60 -2.03 16.89
N LEU A 51 13.59 -1.42 16.27
CA LEU A 51 13.68 -0.06 15.72
C LEU A 51 13.93 1.02 16.77
N PHE A 52 13.41 0.85 18.01
CA PHE A 52 13.58 1.85 19.05
C PHE A 52 14.81 1.64 19.94
N THR A 53 15.35 0.42 20.00
CA THR A 53 16.51 0.10 20.86
C THR A 53 17.85 0.10 20.11
N LEU A 54 17.85 -0.08 18.79
CA LEU A 54 19.08 0.01 18.01
C LEU A 54 19.64 1.44 18.06
N PRO A 55 20.86 1.62 18.58
CA PRO A 55 21.51 2.91 18.49
C PRO A 55 21.79 3.22 17.01
N PRO A 56 21.58 4.48 16.57
CA PRO A 56 21.85 4.87 15.19
C PRO A 56 23.30 4.56 14.75
N THR A 57 24.24 4.51 15.70
CA THR A 57 25.66 4.25 15.47
C THR A 57 26.00 2.86 14.90
N VAL A 58 25.13 1.86 15.04
CA VAL A 58 25.40 0.49 14.53
C VAL A 58 25.34 0.41 13.01
N LEU A 59 24.51 1.23 12.37
CA LEU A 59 24.41 1.28 10.90
C LEU A 59 25.31 2.35 10.28
N THR A 60 25.70 3.38 11.04
CA THR A 60 26.65 4.40 10.57
C THR A 60 28.00 3.80 10.22
N ALA A 61 28.46 2.83 11.02
CA ALA A 61 29.70 2.10 10.72
C ALA A 61 29.59 1.30 9.40
N SER A 62 28.42 0.78 9.07
CA SER A 62 28.22 0.03 7.82
C SER A 62 27.94 0.94 6.61
N SER A 63 27.26 2.07 6.78
CA SER A 63 26.97 3.00 5.68
C SER A 63 28.19 3.80 5.23
N VAL A 64 29.00 4.29 6.16
CA VAL A 64 30.26 4.97 5.85
C VAL A 64 31.27 4.03 5.18
N LEU A 65 31.29 2.75 5.57
CA LEU A 65 32.15 1.74 4.94
C LEU A 65 31.71 1.41 3.49
N VAL A 66 30.42 1.60 3.15
CA VAL A 66 29.88 1.23 1.83
C VAL A 66 29.83 2.40 0.86
N THR A 67 29.61 3.62 1.33
CA THR A 67 29.31 4.76 0.43
C THR A 67 30.31 5.92 0.51
N GLY A 68 31.10 6.00 1.56
CA GLY A 68 32.03 7.14 1.76
C GLY A 68 31.36 8.51 1.89
N GLN A 69 30.03 8.61 1.83
CA GLN A 69 29.29 9.85 1.97
C GLN A 69 28.32 9.79 3.16
N PRO A 70 28.30 10.83 4.01
CA PRO A 70 27.32 10.88 5.10
C PRO A 70 25.90 11.08 4.55
N TRP A 71 24.96 10.40 5.17
CA TRP A 71 23.54 10.59 4.87
C TRP A 71 23.11 12.00 5.30
N THR A 72 22.54 12.74 4.37
CA THR A 72 22.05 14.09 4.67
C THR A 72 20.65 14.00 5.31
N SER A 73 20.29 15.01 6.11
CA SER A 73 18.95 15.13 6.71
C SER A 73 17.82 15.14 5.68
N THR A 74 18.13 15.47 4.44
CA THR A 74 17.23 15.50 3.29
C THR A 74 16.60 14.14 2.99
N TRP A 75 17.29 13.03 3.25
CA TRP A 75 16.74 11.68 3.15
C TRP A 75 15.60 11.44 4.13
N GLY A 76 15.71 11.96 5.34
CA GLY A 76 14.62 11.91 6.33
C GLY A 76 13.36 12.58 5.81
N TRP A 77 13.48 13.74 5.16
CA TRP A 77 12.37 14.43 4.53
C TRP A 77 11.75 13.64 3.37
N ALA A 78 12.57 13.01 2.54
CA ALA A 78 12.10 12.19 1.43
C ALA A 78 11.22 11.03 1.91
N VAL A 79 11.68 10.30 2.94
CA VAL A 79 10.95 9.17 3.53
C VAL A 79 9.66 9.65 4.22
N ALA A 80 9.74 10.74 4.99
CA ALA A 80 8.56 11.29 5.68
C ALA A 80 7.49 11.76 4.68
N ALA A 81 7.89 12.49 3.64
CA ALA A 81 6.98 12.96 2.60
C ALA A 81 6.36 11.79 1.81
N ALA A 82 7.13 10.74 1.49
CA ALA A 82 6.62 9.53 0.85
C ALA A 82 5.59 8.82 1.73
N ALA A 83 5.84 8.69 3.02
CA ALA A 83 4.93 8.08 3.98
C ALA A 83 3.60 8.86 4.09
N VAL A 84 3.67 10.20 4.15
CA VAL A 84 2.49 11.08 4.14
C VAL A 84 1.71 10.91 2.84
N ALA A 85 2.38 10.92 1.70
CA ALA A 85 1.75 10.73 0.39
C ALA A 85 1.03 9.39 0.28
N ALA A 86 1.70 8.31 0.70
CA ALA A 86 1.15 6.95 0.69
C ALA A 86 -0.03 6.81 1.68
N GLY A 87 0.11 7.33 2.91
CA GLY A 87 -0.95 7.33 3.91
C GLY A 87 -2.20 8.09 3.48
N ALA A 88 -2.03 9.28 2.90
CA ALA A 88 -3.11 10.08 2.34
C ALA A 88 -3.80 9.37 1.15
N ALA A 89 -3.03 8.76 0.26
CA ALA A 89 -3.57 8.00 -0.87
C ALA A 89 -4.35 6.76 -0.40
N ALA A 90 -3.80 5.99 0.54
CA ALA A 90 -4.45 4.82 1.12
C ALA A 90 -5.73 5.20 1.89
N GLY A 91 -5.66 6.21 2.76
CA GLY A 91 -6.81 6.70 3.52
C GLY A 91 -7.95 7.17 2.60
N ARG A 92 -7.61 7.76 1.44
CA ARG A 92 -8.61 8.13 0.45
C ARG A 92 -9.17 6.92 -0.30
N ALA A 93 -8.34 5.94 -0.65
CA ALA A 93 -8.73 4.78 -1.44
C ALA A 93 -9.71 3.87 -0.69
N VAL A 94 -9.41 3.60 0.57
CA VAL A 94 -10.18 2.68 1.44
C VAL A 94 -11.31 3.42 2.15
N GLY A 95 -11.11 4.71 2.47
CA GLY A 95 -11.88 5.43 3.48
C GLY A 95 -11.36 5.04 4.87
N PRO A 96 -10.99 6.04 5.71
CA PRO A 96 -10.38 5.73 7.01
C PRO A 96 -11.34 5.01 7.95
N VAL A 97 -12.63 5.30 7.88
CA VAL A 97 -13.65 4.68 8.73
C VAL A 97 -14.54 3.78 7.88
N THR A 98 -14.51 2.48 8.18
CA THR A 98 -15.29 1.46 7.48
C THR A 98 -16.10 0.63 8.48
N ILE A 99 -17.21 0.08 8.02
CA ILE A 99 -18.02 -0.90 8.77
C ILE A 99 -18.30 -2.09 7.85
N SER A 100 -18.45 -3.30 8.43
CA SER A 100 -18.83 -4.47 7.63
C SER A 100 -20.19 -4.25 6.96
N ALA A 101 -20.43 -4.92 5.83
CA ALA A 101 -21.67 -4.76 5.07
C ALA A 101 -22.91 -5.05 5.92
N GLU A 102 -22.83 -6.10 6.75
CA GLU A 102 -23.92 -6.49 7.65
C GLU A 102 -24.21 -5.40 8.69
N LEU A 103 -23.16 -4.89 9.34
CA LEU A 103 -23.30 -3.82 10.33
C LEU A 103 -23.77 -2.53 9.65
N GLY A 104 -23.34 -2.28 8.41
CA GLY A 104 -23.77 -1.16 7.58
C GLY A 104 -25.27 -1.18 7.30
N PHE A 105 -25.80 -2.36 6.96
CA PHE A 105 -27.22 -2.56 6.76
C PHE A 105 -28.01 -2.26 8.05
N TRP A 106 -27.62 -2.85 9.17
CA TRP A 106 -28.27 -2.64 10.45
C TRP A 106 -28.20 -1.19 10.94
N VAL A 107 -27.03 -0.54 10.79
CA VAL A 107 -26.85 0.87 11.16
C VAL A 107 -27.70 1.80 10.27
N SER A 108 -27.89 1.46 8.99
CA SER A 108 -28.72 2.28 8.09
C SER A 108 -30.22 2.08 8.28
N SER A 109 -30.64 0.88 8.72
CA SER A 109 -32.05 0.51 8.88
C SER A 109 -32.63 0.81 10.27
N THR A 110 -31.77 1.14 11.26
CA THR A 110 -32.20 1.41 12.63
C THR A 110 -32.03 2.88 13.03
N LEU A 111 -32.80 3.33 14.01
CA LEU A 111 -32.74 4.67 14.61
C LEU A 111 -31.55 4.85 15.58
N LEU A 112 -30.54 4.00 15.49
CA LEU A 112 -29.36 4.06 16.35
C LEU A 112 -28.53 5.31 16.12
N ASP A 113 -27.95 5.86 17.20
CA ASP A 113 -26.96 6.95 17.11
C ASP A 113 -25.69 6.46 16.40
N ARG A 114 -25.61 6.78 15.10
CA ARG A 114 -24.45 6.46 14.25
C ARG A 114 -23.16 7.05 14.80
N GLY A 115 -23.23 8.25 15.37
CA GLY A 115 -22.08 8.94 15.92
C GLY A 115 -21.40 8.14 17.04
N ALA A 116 -22.20 7.58 17.94
CA ALA A 116 -21.69 6.78 19.05
C ALA A 116 -21.01 5.47 18.58
N LEU A 117 -21.53 4.84 17.50
CA LEU A 117 -20.94 3.63 16.92
C LEU A 117 -19.62 3.91 16.19
N VAL A 118 -19.56 5.01 15.45
CA VAL A 118 -18.42 5.35 14.57
C VAL A 118 -17.29 5.99 15.36
N ARG A 119 -17.60 6.74 16.47
CA ARG A 119 -16.60 7.47 17.25
C ARG A 119 -15.42 6.60 17.72
N SER A 120 -15.70 5.41 18.24
CA SER A 120 -14.63 4.52 18.69
C SER A 120 -13.71 4.06 17.55
N ARG A 121 -14.26 3.88 16.35
CA ARG A 121 -13.48 3.52 15.18
C ARG A 121 -12.62 4.67 14.68
N VAL A 122 -13.15 5.90 14.72
CA VAL A 122 -12.36 7.11 14.41
C VAL A 122 -11.14 7.20 15.32
N VAL A 123 -11.32 7.01 16.65
CA VAL A 123 -10.21 7.02 17.60
C VAL A 123 -9.16 5.94 17.28
N VAL A 124 -9.60 4.71 16.97
CA VAL A 124 -8.69 3.62 16.61
C VAL A 124 -7.92 3.99 15.34
N VAL A 125 -8.57 4.51 14.31
CA VAL A 125 -7.93 4.86 13.04
C VAL A 125 -6.95 6.03 13.22
N LEU A 126 -7.25 7.01 14.07
CA LEU A 126 -6.31 8.07 14.46
C LEU A 126 -5.07 7.48 15.17
N GLY A 127 -5.27 6.49 16.07
CA GLY A 127 -4.19 5.76 16.71
C GLY A 127 -3.33 4.98 15.70
N CYS A 128 -3.95 4.33 14.71
CA CYS A 128 -3.22 3.69 13.61
C CYS A 128 -2.40 4.70 12.79
N GLY A 129 -2.96 5.89 12.52
CA GLY A 129 -2.23 6.97 11.87
C GLY A 129 -1.02 7.44 12.67
N ALA A 130 -1.17 7.57 13.99
CA ALA A 130 -0.07 7.88 14.89
C ALA A 130 1.03 6.81 14.84
N LEU A 131 0.66 5.53 14.90
CA LEU A 131 1.60 4.41 14.86
C LEU A 131 2.37 4.36 13.53
N VAL A 132 1.67 4.49 12.40
CA VAL A 132 2.32 4.51 11.07
C VAL A 132 3.24 5.73 10.95
N GLY A 133 2.83 6.89 11.45
CA GLY A 133 3.67 8.09 11.50
C GLY A 133 4.91 7.91 12.36
N ALA A 134 4.79 7.26 13.53
CA ALA A 134 5.90 6.95 14.42
C ALA A 134 6.92 6.01 13.75
N LEU A 135 6.44 4.95 13.11
CA LEU A 135 7.27 4.00 12.37
C LEU A 135 8.01 4.68 11.20
N ALA A 136 7.28 5.44 10.39
CA ALA A 136 7.87 6.17 9.27
C ALA A 136 8.92 7.18 9.75
N GLY A 137 8.63 7.91 10.83
CA GLY A 137 9.55 8.87 11.42
C GLY A 137 10.79 8.22 12.00
N ARG A 138 10.63 7.06 12.64
CA ARG A 138 11.77 6.32 13.19
C ARG A 138 12.68 5.77 12.08
N ILE A 139 12.08 5.19 11.04
CA ILE A 139 12.82 4.72 9.86
C ILE A 139 13.55 5.89 9.19
N ALA A 140 12.89 7.02 9.01
CA ALA A 140 13.47 8.21 8.42
C ALA A 140 14.59 8.81 9.27
N ALA A 141 14.38 8.92 10.58
CA ALA A 141 15.38 9.43 11.52
C ALA A 141 16.61 8.53 11.58
N PHE A 142 16.40 7.22 11.51
CA PHE A 142 17.44 6.24 11.46
C PHE A 142 18.23 6.31 10.14
N ALA A 143 17.52 6.40 9.01
CA ALA A 143 18.13 6.52 7.69
C ALA A 143 18.95 7.81 7.52
N ALA A 144 18.56 8.90 8.18
CA ALA A 144 19.20 10.21 8.07
C ALA A 144 20.12 10.57 9.24
N GLU A 145 20.41 9.63 10.14
CA GLU A 145 21.31 9.81 11.31
C GLU A 145 20.99 11.04 12.17
N LEU A 146 19.71 11.34 12.32
CA LEU A 146 19.27 12.57 12.96
C LEU A 146 19.62 12.59 14.44
N THR A 147 20.38 13.58 14.87
CA THR A 147 20.66 13.83 16.30
C THR A 147 19.40 14.09 17.11
N MET A 148 18.41 14.75 16.49
CA MET A 148 17.09 15.03 17.10
C MET A 148 16.02 14.00 16.68
N TRP A 149 16.37 12.72 16.63
CA TRP A 149 15.50 11.65 16.19
C TRP A 149 14.15 11.59 16.92
N LEU A 150 14.13 11.93 18.21
CA LEU A 150 12.91 11.91 19.02
C LEU A 150 11.92 12.99 18.56
N ALA A 151 12.40 14.23 18.42
CA ALA A 151 11.55 15.34 17.95
C ALA A 151 10.99 15.07 16.54
N PHE A 152 11.82 14.52 15.65
CA PHE A 152 11.40 14.13 14.30
C PHE A 152 10.38 12.99 14.30
N THR A 153 10.58 11.97 15.13
CA THR A 153 9.62 10.86 15.28
C THR A 153 8.28 11.35 15.84
N VAL A 154 8.29 12.25 16.84
CA VAL A 154 7.06 12.85 17.36
C VAL A 154 6.38 13.71 16.30
N LEU A 155 7.12 14.50 15.54
CA LEU A 155 6.59 15.33 14.44
C LEU A 155 5.87 14.47 13.39
N THR A 156 6.49 13.38 12.95
CA THR A 156 5.90 12.47 11.96
C THR A 156 4.71 11.68 12.52
N THR A 157 4.73 11.34 13.82
CA THR A 157 3.59 10.75 14.54
C THR A 157 2.38 11.67 14.48
N LEU A 158 2.57 12.93 14.84
CA LEU A 158 1.52 13.96 14.81
C LEU A 158 1.04 14.22 13.37
N THR A 159 1.96 14.23 12.41
CA THR A 159 1.62 14.35 10.98
C THR A 159 0.76 13.17 10.51
N GLY A 160 1.04 11.96 10.95
CA GLY A 160 0.19 10.79 10.70
C GLY A 160 -1.24 10.96 11.21
N VAL A 161 -1.40 11.53 12.42
CA VAL A 161 -2.71 11.89 12.98
C VAL A 161 -3.40 12.96 12.12
N VAL A 162 -2.69 14.00 11.70
CA VAL A 162 -3.21 15.07 10.81
C VAL A 162 -3.74 14.47 9.51
N VAL A 163 -2.95 13.63 8.84
CA VAL A 163 -3.34 12.99 7.58
C VAL A 163 -4.62 12.17 7.72
N VAL A 164 -4.70 11.34 8.75
CA VAL A 164 -5.89 10.52 9.01
C VAL A 164 -7.09 11.39 9.38
N ALA A 165 -6.90 12.41 10.22
CA ALA A 165 -7.97 13.35 10.56
C ALA A 165 -8.52 14.07 9.32
N LEU A 166 -7.66 14.54 8.41
CA LEU A 166 -8.09 15.13 7.13
C LEU A 166 -8.88 14.14 6.28
N CYS A 167 -8.45 12.87 6.21
CA CYS A 167 -9.19 11.83 5.49
C CYS A 167 -10.59 11.62 6.11
N VAL A 168 -10.71 11.61 7.44
CA VAL A 168 -12.01 11.52 8.14
C VAL A 168 -12.87 12.74 7.85
N LEU A 169 -12.31 13.96 7.87
CA LEU A 169 -13.05 15.20 7.59
C LEU A 169 -13.56 15.25 6.13
N VAL A 170 -12.79 14.73 5.18
CA VAL A 170 -13.26 14.55 3.79
C VAL A 170 -14.42 13.55 3.74
N GLN A 171 -14.33 12.45 4.49
CA GLN A 171 -15.39 11.45 4.57
C GLN A 171 -16.64 12.02 5.25
N CYS A 172 -16.50 12.95 6.22
CA CYS A 172 -17.58 13.73 6.81
C CYS A 172 -18.14 14.81 5.87
N ARG A 173 -17.58 15.00 4.68
CA ARG A 173 -17.90 16.07 3.71
C ARG A 173 -17.71 17.49 4.25
N LEU A 174 -16.86 17.66 5.26
CA LEU A 174 -16.45 18.98 5.78
C LEU A 174 -15.35 19.60 4.92
N LEU A 175 -14.59 18.77 4.23
CA LEU A 175 -13.55 19.20 3.29
C LEU A 175 -13.84 18.66 1.89
N ALA A 176 -13.39 19.38 0.89
CA ALA A 176 -13.53 18.96 -0.50
C ALA A 176 -12.74 17.66 -0.74
N PRO A 177 -13.26 16.71 -1.55
CA PRO A 177 -12.60 15.44 -1.82
C PRO A 177 -11.24 15.59 -2.52
N GLY A 178 -10.99 16.76 -3.14
CA GLY A 178 -9.71 17.13 -3.74
C GLY A 178 -8.58 17.39 -2.74
N THR A 179 -8.89 17.85 -1.51
CA THR A 179 -7.91 18.30 -0.52
C THR A 179 -6.84 17.24 -0.23
N VAL A 180 -7.27 16.02 0.12
CA VAL A 180 -6.35 14.90 0.42
C VAL A 180 -5.57 14.46 -0.82
N THR A 181 -6.16 14.58 -2.02
CA THR A 181 -5.45 14.26 -3.27
C THR A 181 -4.36 15.27 -3.57
N ILE A 182 -4.64 16.54 -3.38
CA ILE A 182 -3.66 17.60 -3.60
C ILE A 182 -2.52 17.43 -2.60
N LEU A 183 -2.84 17.21 -1.30
CA LEU A 183 -1.84 16.91 -0.27
C LEU A 183 -0.96 15.72 -0.64
N SER A 184 -1.57 14.59 -1.02
CA SER A 184 -0.82 13.40 -1.42
C SER A 184 0.10 13.67 -2.62
N ARG A 185 -0.34 14.44 -3.61
CA ARG A 185 0.48 14.79 -4.78
C ARG A 185 1.62 15.73 -4.43
N ILE A 186 1.36 16.76 -3.62
CA ILE A 186 2.40 17.70 -3.17
C ILE A 186 3.47 16.94 -2.38
N CYS A 187 3.07 16.09 -1.44
CA CYS A 187 4.02 15.29 -0.66
C CYS A 187 4.79 14.28 -1.52
N ALA A 188 4.14 13.66 -2.53
CA ALA A 188 4.83 12.78 -3.46
C ALA A 188 5.87 13.52 -4.30
N LEU A 189 5.52 14.69 -4.84
CA LEU A 189 6.46 15.54 -5.58
C LEU A 189 7.59 16.05 -4.67
N GLY A 190 7.26 16.44 -3.44
CA GLY A 190 8.24 16.85 -2.44
C GLY A 190 9.20 15.72 -2.08
N SER A 191 8.71 14.48 -1.96
CA SER A 191 9.56 13.30 -1.74
C SER A 191 10.52 13.08 -2.91
N VAL A 192 10.04 13.14 -4.14
CA VAL A 192 10.88 13.02 -5.34
C VAL A 192 11.94 14.14 -5.39
N ALA A 193 11.54 15.38 -5.15
CA ALA A 193 12.47 16.51 -5.09
C ALA A 193 13.53 16.32 -3.99
N ALA A 194 13.12 15.85 -2.81
CA ALA A 194 14.04 15.57 -1.71
C ALA A 194 15.03 14.44 -2.05
N VAL A 195 14.61 13.39 -2.78
CA VAL A 195 15.53 12.38 -3.29
C VAL A 195 16.58 12.99 -4.21
N PHE A 196 16.16 13.83 -5.18
CA PHE A 196 17.09 14.47 -6.10
C PHE A 196 18.06 15.41 -5.39
N THR A 197 17.60 16.23 -4.43
CA THR A 197 18.47 17.12 -3.65
C THR A 197 19.44 16.33 -2.76
N ALA A 198 18.97 15.25 -2.15
CA ALA A 198 19.83 14.37 -1.34
C ALA A 198 20.90 13.68 -2.18
N THR A 199 20.56 13.19 -3.39
CA THR A 199 21.54 12.58 -4.32
C THR A 199 22.54 13.61 -4.86
N ALA A 200 22.15 14.88 -4.95
CA ALA A 200 23.06 15.99 -5.30
C ALA A 200 23.94 16.46 -4.13
N GLY A 201 23.86 15.80 -2.97
CA GLY A 201 24.65 16.17 -1.78
C GLY A 201 24.16 17.44 -1.07
N VAL A 202 22.98 17.93 -1.42
CA VAL A 202 22.39 19.12 -0.78
C VAL A 202 21.72 18.72 0.53
N ASP A 203 22.18 19.29 1.63
CA ASP A 203 21.58 19.06 2.94
C ASP A 203 20.54 20.15 3.26
N VAL A 204 19.28 19.72 3.40
CA VAL A 204 18.19 20.58 3.84
C VAL A 204 18.05 20.44 5.34
N ALA A 205 18.47 21.45 6.07
CA ALA A 205 18.43 21.45 7.52
C ALA A 205 17.02 21.18 8.06
N LEU A 206 16.95 20.29 9.04
CA LEU A 206 15.73 20.08 9.81
C LEU A 206 15.51 21.28 10.75
N PRO A 207 14.24 21.70 10.96
CA PRO A 207 13.98 22.75 11.92
C PRO A 207 14.43 22.28 13.30
N THR A 208 15.42 22.99 13.85
CA THR A 208 15.95 22.72 15.19
C THR A 208 14.98 23.28 16.24
N GLY A 209 14.54 22.41 17.13
CA GLY A 209 13.69 22.84 18.25
C GLY A 209 12.33 22.13 18.31
N TRP A 210 11.63 22.37 19.42
CA TRP A 210 10.31 21.74 19.69
C TRP A 210 9.12 22.55 19.19
N TRP A 211 9.33 23.77 18.68
CA TRP A 211 8.25 24.62 18.19
C TRP A 211 7.45 24.02 17.01
N PRO A 212 8.07 23.33 16.01
CA PRO A 212 7.29 22.70 14.95
C PRO A 212 6.45 21.54 15.49
N VAL A 213 7.00 20.79 16.45
CA VAL A 213 6.29 19.70 17.13
C VAL A 213 5.07 20.23 17.85
N ALA A 214 5.20 21.34 18.58
CA ALA A 214 4.10 21.98 19.29
C ALA A 214 3.02 22.50 18.31
N ALA A 215 3.42 23.15 17.22
CA ALA A 215 2.50 23.67 16.20
C ALA A 215 1.72 22.55 15.51
N VAL A 216 2.40 21.49 15.05
CA VAL A 216 1.76 20.32 14.43
C VAL A 216 0.92 19.56 15.46
N GLY A 217 1.34 19.51 16.73
CA GLY A 217 0.59 18.91 17.83
C GLY A 217 -0.73 19.61 18.08
N ALA A 218 -0.73 20.95 18.15
CA ALA A 218 -1.94 21.75 18.28
C ALA A 218 -2.89 21.52 17.09
N LEU A 219 -2.36 21.52 15.86
CA LEU A 219 -3.11 21.22 14.65
C LEU A 219 -3.71 19.80 14.68
N ALA A 220 -2.91 18.80 15.05
CA ALA A 220 -3.35 17.41 15.16
C ALA A 220 -4.48 17.25 16.17
N ALA A 221 -4.34 17.87 17.34
CA ALA A 221 -5.37 17.85 18.38
C ALA A 221 -6.67 18.52 17.91
N ALA A 222 -6.57 19.70 17.28
CA ALA A 222 -7.73 20.41 16.75
C ALA A 222 -8.46 19.60 15.66
N LEU A 223 -7.73 19.08 14.67
CA LEU A 223 -8.31 18.28 13.58
C LEU A 223 -8.89 16.96 14.09
N ALA A 224 -8.22 16.27 15.01
CA ALA A 224 -8.71 15.05 15.63
C ALA A 224 -10.00 15.32 16.44
N ALA A 225 -10.07 16.41 17.22
CA ALA A 225 -11.27 16.80 17.95
C ALA A 225 -12.44 17.09 17.01
N VAL A 226 -12.20 17.82 15.91
CA VAL A 226 -13.23 18.09 14.89
C VAL A 226 -13.67 16.81 14.21
N ALA A 227 -12.74 15.91 13.84
CA ALA A 227 -13.04 14.63 13.21
C ALA A 227 -13.91 13.73 14.12
N VAL A 228 -13.57 13.63 15.41
CA VAL A 228 -14.33 12.85 16.41
C VAL A 228 -15.72 13.44 16.66
N ARG A 229 -15.85 14.78 16.71
CA ARG A 229 -17.13 15.44 16.89
C ARG A 229 -18.05 15.33 15.66
N SER A 230 -17.45 15.33 14.47
CA SER A 230 -18.19 15.37 13.19
C SER A 230 -18.47 13.98 12.61
N CYS A 231 -18.03 12.89 13.26
CA CYS A 231 -18.15 11.52 12.73
C CYS A 231 -19.62 11.07 12.49
N HIS A 232 -20.61 11.70 13.16
CA HIS A 232 -22.04 11.46 12.91
C HIS A 232 -22.49 11.86 11.50
N ARG A 233 -21.73 12.73 10.82
CA ARG A 233 -22.02 13.20 9.44
C ARG A 233 -21.59 12.22 8.36
N ILE A 234 -20.82 11.17 8.70
CA ILE A 234 -20.37 10.18 7.72
C ILE A 234 -21.61 9.44 7.17
N ALA A 235 -21.81 9.53 5.86
CA ALA A 235 -22.93 8.85 5.20
C ALA A 235 -22.78 7.33 5.27
N ALA A 236 -23.89 6.60 5.43
CA ALA A 236 -23.88 5.13 5.45
C ALA A 236 -23.23 4.51 4.21
N ALA A 237 -23.46 5.12 3.03
CA ALA A 237 -22.85 4.70 1.78
C ALA A 237 -21.31 4.84 1.78
N GLU A 238 -20.77 5.87 2.44
CA GLU A 238 -19.31 6.06 2.59
C GLU A 238 -18.70 5.03 3.56
N LEU A 239 -19.43 4.67 4.61
CA LEU A 239 -19.03 3.63 5.55
C LEU A 239 -19.02 2.24 4.90
N ALA A 240 -20.03 1.95 4.08
CA ALA A 240 -20.15 0.69 3.36
C ALA A 240 -19.16 0.57 2.19
N ALA A 241 -18.82 1.68 1.54
CA ALA A 241 -17.89 1.67 0.39
C ALA A 241 -16.49 1.13 0.73
N GLY A 242 -16.06 1.25 1.99
CA GLY A 242 -14.81 0.68 2.49
C GLY A 242 -14.92 -0.79 2.93
N ALA A 243 -16.13 -1.32 3.09
CA ALA A 243 -16.31 -2.69 3.56
C ALA A 243 -15.70 -3.72 2.61
N ASP A 244 -15.92 -3.57 1.31
CA ASP A 244 -15.35 -4.46 0.29
C ASP A 244 -13.82 -4.47 0.34
N THR A 245 -13.21 -3.32 0.61
CA THR A 245 -11.75 -3.21 0.75
C THR A 245 -11.23 -3.83 2.03
N THR A 246 -11.95 -3.71 3.15
CA THR A 246 -11.55 -4.38 4.39
C THR A 246 -11.67 -5.90 4.30
N VAL A 247 -12.70 -6.42 3.64
CA VAL A 247 -12.84 -7.85 3.32
C VAL A 247 -11.71 -8.30 2.39
N ALA A 248 -11.39 -7.51 1.36
CA ALA A 248 -10.27 -7.83 0.48
C ALA A 248 -8.91 -7.80 1.19
N VAL A 249 -8.69 -6.88 2.14
CA VAL A 249 -7.48 -6.86 2.99
C VAL A 249 -7.41 -8.12 3.85
N SER A 250 -8.49 -8.49 4.53
CA SER A 250 -8.51 -9.70 5.36
C SER A 250 -8.33 -10.97 4.51
N ALA A 251 -9.02 -11.07 3.37
CA ALA A 251 -8.89 -12.19 2.44
C ALA A 251 -7.47 -12.29 1.85
N SER A 252 -6.86 -11.15 1.47
CA SER A 252 -5.50 -11.15 0.97
C SER A 252 -4.47 -11.52 2.05
N ALA A 253 -4.70 -11.11 3.30
CA ALA A 253 -3.84 -11.47 4.41
C ALA A 253 -3.96 -12.96 4.78
N THR A 254 -5.18 -13.52 4.76
CA THR A 254 -5.39 -14.95 5.04
C THR A 254 -4.92 -15.85 3.91
N ALA A 255 -5.14 -15.44 2.65
CA ALA A 255 -4.67 -16.17 1.48
C ALA A 255 -3.20 -15.87 1.12
N LEU A 256 -2.55 -14.92 1.79
CA LEU A 256 -1.22 -14.38 1.44
C LEU A 256 -1.14 -13.94 -0.04
N ASP A 257 -2.27 -13.51 -0.59
CA ASP A 257 -2.38 -13.07 -1.99
C ASP A 257 -2.71 -11.59 -2.10
N ILE A 258 -1.70 -10.79 -2.30
CA ILE A 258 -1.80 -9.33 -2.49
C ILE A 258 -2.62 -8.95 -3.73
N SER A 259 -2.80 -9.88 -4.69
CA SER A 259 -3.55 -9.60 -5.92
C SER A 259 -5.03 -9.35 -5.68
N VAL A 260 -5.60 -9.96 -4.65
CA VAL A 260 -7.00 -9.75 -4.21
C VAL A 260 -7.19 -8.31 -3.73
N LEU A 261 -6.27 -7.83 -2.89
CA LEU A 261 -6.28 -6.45 -2.41
C LEU A 261 -6.11 -5.44 -3.55
N LEU A 262 -5.12 -5.66 -4.40
CA LEU A 262 -4.88 -4.79 -5.55
C LEU A 262 -6.08 -4.77 -6.51
N GLY A 263 -6.73 -5.91 -6.72
CA GLY A 263 -7.96 -6.01 -7.50
C GLY A 263 -9.12 -5.21 -6.91
N ALA A 264 -9.34 -5.31 -5.60
CA ALA A 264 -10.39 -4.57 -4.91
C ALA A 264 -10.14 -3.04 -4.93
N LEU A 265 -8.89 -2.61 -4.67
CA LEU A 265 -8.49 -1.21 -4.79
C LEU A 265 -8.67 -0.68 -6.21
N GLU A 266 -8.38 -1.50 -7.19
CA GLU A 266 -8.59 -1.17 -8.59
C GLU A 266 -10.08 -1.01 -8.91
N HIS A 267 -10.91 -1.96 -8.52
CA HIS A 267 -12.35 -1.92 -8.73
C HIS A 267 -12.99 -0.67 -8.11
N THR A 268 -12.63 -0.34 -6.87
CA THR A 268 -13.12 0.88 -6.20
C THR A 268 -12.68 2.16 -6.93
N SER A 269 -11.45 2.18 -7.46
CA SER A 269 -10.96 3.33 -8.24
C SER A 269 -11.71 3.50 -9.56
N TRP A 270 -12.02 2.40 -10.26
CA TRP A 270 -12.78 2.43 -11.51
C TRP A 270 -14.21 2.90 -11.31
N ARG A 271 -14.88 2.49 -10.25
CA ARG A 271 -16.21 3.00 -9.89
C ARG A 271 -16.24 4.53 -9.75
N ARG A 272 -15.15 5.12 -9.25
CA ARG A 272 -15.01 6.58 -9.10
C ARG A 272 -14.69 7.29 -10.42
N ILE A 273 -13.98 6.64 -11.32
CA ILE A 273 -13.54 7.19 -12.62
C ILE A 273 -14.61 6.98 -13.71
N GLY A 274 -15.46 5.96 -13.60
CA GLY A 274 -16.35 5.43 -14.62
C GLY A 274 -17.38 6.39 -15.24
N ARG A 275 -17.47 7.66 -14.77
CA ARG A 275 -18.30 8.70 -15.35
C ARG A 275 -17.57 9.57 -16.39
N ARG A 276 -16.30 9.30 -16.68
CA ARG A 276 -15.56 10.06 -17.69
C ARG A 276 -15.87 9.51 -19.09
N ARG A 277 -16.14 10.42 -20.02
CA ARG A 277 -16.42 10.07 -21.42
C ARG A 277 -15.29 9.22 -22.00
N THR A 278 -15.64 8.07 -22.53
CA THR A 278 -14.73 7.23 -23.32
C THR A 278 -14.55 7.89 -24.69
N ARG A 279 -13.27 8.03 -25.11
CA ARG A 279 -12.98 8.42 -26.49
C ARG A 279 -12.90 7.15 -27.34
N SER A 280 -13.38 7.20 -28.57
CA SER A 280 -13.19 6.11 -29.52
C SER A 280 -11.69 5.81 -29.69
N LEU A 281 -11.33 4.54 -29.62
CA LEU A 281 -9.98 4.08 -29.87
C LEU A 281 -9.87 3.82 -31.37
N ALA A 282 -9.31 4.77 -32.13
CA ALA A 282 -9.03 4.59 -33.54
C ALA A 282 -7.77 3.74 -33.74
N GLY A 283 -7.76 2.88 -34.76
CA GLY A 283 -6.63 2.01 -35.11
C GLY A 283 -6.98 0.53 -35.02
N GLY A 284 -6.06 -0.33 -35.51
CA GLY A 284 -6.21 -1.78 -35.40
C GLY A 284 -6.17 -2.25 -33.95
N LEU A 285 -6.69 -3.46 -33.70
CA LEU A 285 -6.83 -4.05 -32.36
C LEU A 285 -5.56 -3.93 -31.49
N PRO A 286 -4.34 -4.25 -31.95
CA PRO A 286 -3.16 -4.16 -31.13
C PRO A 286 -2.90 -2.73 -30.62
N TRP A 287 -3.04 -1.74 -31.50
CA TRP A 287 -2.83 -0.34 -31.18
C TRP A 287 -3.89 0.21 -30.22
N ALA A 288 -5.13 -0.21 -30.41
CA ALA A 288 -6.23 0.13 -29.50
C ALA A 288 -5.98 -0.42 -28.10
N LEU A 289 -5.48 -1.65 -27.95
CA LEU A 289 -5.14 -2.25 -26.66
C LEU A 289 -3.98 -1.51 -25.98
N ILE A 290 -2.90 -1.22 -26.69
CA ILE A 290 -1.76 -0.46 -26.14
C ILE A 290 -2.23 0.92 -25.65
N ARG A 291 -2.99 1.64 -26.50
CA ARG A 291 -3.49 2.96 -26.15
C ARG A 291 -4.46 2.92 -24.97
N SER A 292 -5.31 1.90 -24.89
CA SER A 292 -6.23 1.72 -23.75
C SER A 292 -5.46 1.52 -22.44
N ASP A 293 -4.37 0.74 -22.47
CA ASP A 293 -3.55 0.45 -21.30
C ASP A 293 -2.75 1.69 -20.87
N VAL A 294 -2.16 2.44 -21.80
CA VAL A 294 -1.54 3.76 -21.52
C VAL A 294 -2.55 4.72 -20.87
N LEU A 295 -3.75 4.85 -21.47
CA LEU A 295 -4.80 5.72 -20.92
C LEU A 295 -5.26 5.26 -19.53
N ARG A 296 -5.29 3.95 -19.27
CA ARG A 296 -5.58 3.36 -17.95
C ARG A 296 -4.61 3.92 -16.90
N HIS A 297 -3.31 3.89 -17.16
CA HIS A 297 -2.29 4.35 -16.22
C HIS A 297 -2.27 5.88 -16.07
N LEU A 298 -2.45 6.63 -17.15
CA LEU A 298 -2.57 8.09 -17.08
C LEU A 298 -3.79 8.55 -16.28
N ARG A 299 -4.87 7.79 -16.31
CA ARG A 299 -6.07 8.06 -15.48
C ARG A 299 -5.91 7.66 -14.02
N ARG A 300 -4.91 6.84 -13.71
CA ARG A 300 -4.64 6.31 -12.37
C ARG A 300 -3.23 6.68 -11.90
N PRO A 301 -3.06 7.91 -11.39
CA PRO A 301 -1.73 8.38 -10.97
C PRO A 301 -1.11 7.54 -9.84
N VAL A 302 -1.90 6.70 -9.15
CA VAL A 302 -1.38 5.80 -8.11
C VAL A 302 -0.38 4.79 -8.68
N SER A 303 -0.58 4.31 -9.91
CA SER A 303 0.39 3.40 -10.55
C SER A 303 1.73 4.10 -10.80
N LEU A 304 1.69 5.33 -11.27
CA LEU A 304 2.90 6.15 -11.44
C LEU A 304 3.59 6.40 -10.10
N LEU A 305 2.82 6.77 -9.06
CA LEU A 305 3.36 6.99 -7.73
C LEU A 305 4.06 5.74 -7.18
N LEU A 306 3.44 4.57 -7.28
CA LEU A 306 4.05 3.30 -6.84
C LEU A 306 5.33 2.98 -7.60
N ALA A 307 5.37 3.23 -8.92
CA ALA A 307 6.57 3.05 -9.72
C ALA A 307 7.69 4.00 -9.26
N PHE A 308 7.37 5.29 -9.06
CA PHE A 308 8.34 6.27 -8.55
C PHE A 308 8.84 5.92 -7.15
N CYS A 309 7.97 5.44 -6.25
CA CYS A 309 8.38 4.99 -4.93
C CYS A 309 9.33 3.77 -5.01
N ALA A 310 9.05 2.80 -5.89
CA ALA A 310 9.90 1.63 -6.07
C ALA A 310 11.28 2.02 -6.64
N ILE A 311 11.30 2.88 -7.66
CA ILE A 311 12.53 3.40 -8.26
C ILE A 311 13.32 4.21 -7.23
N GLY A 312 12.65 5.11 -6.49
CA GLY A 312 13.28 5.92 -5.45
C GLY A 312 13.90 5.05 -4.35
N ALA A 313 13.18 4.05 -3.86
CA ALA A 313 13.70 3.11 -2.87
C ALA A 313 14.93 2.34 -3.38
N ALA A 314 14.91 1.89 -4.64
CA ALA A 314 16.05 1.20 -5.24
C ALA A 314 17.24 2.13 -5.50
N SER A 315 17.00 3.41 -5.80
CA SER A 315 18.07 4.41 -6.00
C SER A 315 18.82 4.75 -4.71
N ILE A 316 18.19 4.53 -3.56
CA ILE A 316 18.82 4.68 -2.24
C ILE A 316 19.67 3.44 -1.89
N ALA A 317 19.39 2.32 -2.50
CA ALA A 317 20.02 1.04 -2.15
C ALA A 317 21.56 1.07 -2.13
N PRO A 318 22.27 1.71 -3.08
CA PRO A 318 23.74 1.79 -3.05
C PRO A 318 24.30 2.46 -1.81
N MET A 319 23.49 3.27 -1.14
CA MET A 319 23.91 4.01 0.06
C MET A 319 23.80 3.19 1.34
N VAL A 320 23.06 2.06 1.32
CA VAL A 320 22.74 1.28 2.53
C VAL A 320 23.04 -0.19 2.40
N ALA A 321 23.33 -0.66 1.20
CA ALA A 321 23.39 -2.08 0.93
C ALA A 321 24.69 -2.46 0.19
N THR A 322 25.11 -3.69 0.37
CA THR A 322 26.24 -4.27 -0.38
C THR A 322 25.88 -4.40 -1.87
N PRO A 323 26.86 -4.43 -2.80
CA PRO A 323 26.59 -4.54 -4.23
C PRO A 323 25.60 -5.66 -4.60
N PRO A 324 25.68 -6.89 -4.05
CA PRO A 324 24.69 -7.94 -4.31
C PRO A 324 23.28 -7.56 -3.86
N ALA A 325 23.14 -6.92 -2.71
CA ALA A 325 21.84 -6.48 -2.21
C ALA A 325 21.26 -5.33 -3.06
N VAL A 326 22.09 -4.44 -3.57
CA VAL A 326 21.69 -3.39 -4.52
C VAL A 326 21.12 -4.01 -5.79
N ALA A 327 21.80 -5.02 -6.38
CA ALA A 327 21.34 -5.70 -7.57
C ALA A 327 19.98 -6.39 -7.35
N VAL A 328 19.77 -7.02 -6.19
CA VAL A 328 18.50 -7.63 -5.80
C VAL A 328 17.41 -6.57 -5.63
N LEU A 329 17.71 -5.42 -5.03
CA LEU A 329 16.74 -4.33 -4.85
C LEU A 329 16.36 -3.68 -6.19
N HIS A 330 17.31 -3.54 -7.12
CA HIS A 330 17.03 -3.11 -8.50
C HIS A 330 16.10 -4.09 -9.21
N LEU A 331 16.39 -5.39 -9.15
CA LEU A 331 15.52 -6.43 -9.68
C LEU A 331 14.10 -6.35 -9.10
N ALA A 332 13.99 -6.19 -7.78
CA ALA A 332 12.70 -6.05 -7.08
C ALA A 332 11.95 -4.80 -7.55
N ALA A 333 12.63 -3.67 -7.74
CA ALA A 333 12.01 -2.45 -8.24
C ALA A 333 11.50 -2.60 -9.68
N VAL A 334 12.29 -3.20 -10.57
CA VAL A 334 11.87 -3.51 -11.95
C VAL A 334 10.65 -4.43 -11.94
N PHE A 335 10.66 -5.47 -11.10
CA PHE A 335 9.52 -6.37 -10.91
C PHE A 335 8.27 -5.61 -10.44
N ILE A 336 8.38 -4.74 -9.44
CA ILE A 336 7.26 -3.93 -8.93
C ILE A 336 6.72 -3.01 -10.03
N VAL A 337 7.59 -2.33 -10.77
CA VAL A 337 7.19 -1.47 -11.89
C VAL A 337 6.44 -2.28 -12.94
N ALA A 338 7.01 -3.40 -13.39
CA ALA A 338 6.36 -4.29 -14.37
C ALA A 338 4.98 -4.78 -13.86
N MET A 339 4.89 -5.16 -12.58
CA MET A 339 3.64 -5.58 -11.93
C MET A 339 2.59 -4.48 -11.89
N VAL A 340 2.97 -3.25 -11.57
CA VAL A 340 2.06 -2.11 -11.48
C VAL A 340 1.46 -1.78 -12.85
N PHE A 341 2.27 -1.85 -13.91
CA PHE A 341 1.84 -1.53 -15.27
C PHE A 341 1.19 -2.71 -16.01
N SER A 342 1.16 -3.92 -15.47
CA SER A 342 0.61 -5.12 -16.10
C SER A 342 -0.86 -5.42 -15.71
N ALA A 343 -1.61 -4.42 -15.28
CA ALA A 343 -3.02 -4.60 -14.86
C ALA A 343 -3.91 -5.10 -16.01
N GLY A 344 -3.71 -4.60 -17.24
CA GLY A 344 -4.46 -5.05 -18.43
C GLY A 344 -4.23 -6.52 -18.74
N LEU A 345 -3.00 -6.98 -18.62
CA LEU A 345 -2.64 -8.38 -18.83
C LEU A 345 -3.35 -9.30 -17.81
N ARG A 346 -3.36 -8.91 -16.54
CA ARG A 346 -4.07 -9.64 -15.48
C ARG A 346 -5.55 -9.84 -15.80
N ASP A 347 -6.24 -8.76 -16.23
CA ASP A 347 -7.67 -8.79 -16.46
C ASP A 347 -8.05 -9.78 -17.57
N VAL A 348 -7.25 -9.83 -18.65
CA VAL A 348 -7.43 -10.76 -19.76
C VAL A 348 -7.19 -12.23 -19.34
N PHE A 349 -6.19 -12.48 -18.46
CA PHE A 349 -5.91 -13.85 -18.03
C PHE A 349 -6.82 -14.37 -16.93
N ARG A 350 -7.46 -13.47 -16.21
CA ARG A 350 -8.44 -13.84 -15.18
C ARG A 350 -9.75 -14.33 -15.78
N ASP A 351 -10.10 -13.77 -16.94
CA ASP A 351 -11.31 -14.13 -17.67
C ASP A 351 -10.93 -14.91 -18.94
N ARG A 352 -11.04 -16.25 -18.87
CA ARG A 352 -10.70 -17.15 -19.99
C ARG A 352 -11.56 -16.91 -21.22
N ASP A 353 -12.77 -16.43 -21.02
CA ASP A 353 -13.75 -16.25 -22.10
C ASP A 353 -13.59 -14.90 -22.80
N PHE A 354 -12.73 -14.03 -22.29
CA PHE A 354 -12.54 -12.69 -22.84
C PHE A 354 -12.10 -12.72 -24.31
N GLY A 355 -11.14 -13.61 -24.65
CA GLY A 355 -10.70 -13.80 -26.05
C GLY A 355 -11.82 -14.34 -26.93
N ALA A 356 -12.60 -15.30 -26.44
CA ALA A 356 -13.73 -15.89 -27.15
C ALA A 356 -14.85 -14.87 -27.41
N VAL A 357 -15.16 -14.02 -26.43
CA VAL A 357 -16.15 -12.93 -26.60
C VAL A 357 -15.73 -11.91 -27.64
N LEU A 358 -14.42 -11.63 -27.74
CA LEU A 358 -13.88 -10.72 -28.75
C LEU A 358 -13.68 -11.38 -30.12
N GLY A 359 -13.82 -12.71 -30.25
CA GLY A 359 -13.54 -13.45 -31.47
C GLY A 359 -12.07 -13.39 -31.90
N VAL A 360 -11.14 -13.21 -30.96
CA VAL A 360 -9.71 -12.99 -31.22
C VAL A 360 -8.87 -13.99 -30.46
N ASP A 361 -7.83 -14.51 -31.14
CA ASP A 361 -6.87 -15.40 -30.52
C ASP A 361 -6.15 -14.70 -29.35
N ASP A 362 -6.01 -15.42 -28.24
CA ASP A 362 -5.36 -14.98 -27.01
C ASP A 362 -3.98 -14.38 -27.27
N ARG A 363 -3.18 -14.91 -28.19
CA ARG A 363 -1.85 -14.38 -28.53
C ARG A 363 -1.90 -12.97 -29.08
N ARG A 364 -2.93 -12.66 -29.88
CA ARG A 364 -3.14 -11.32 -30.45
C ARG A 364 -3.55 -10.27 -29.41
N ILE A 365 -4.08 -10.72 -28.27
CA ILE A 365 -4.43 -9.83 -27.15
C ILE A 365 -3.24 -9.69 -26.18
N ARG A 366 -2.52 -10.78 -25.93
CA ARG A 366 -1.41 -10.82 -24.95
C ARG A 366 -0.26 -9.90 -25.34
N TRP A 367 0.19 -10.00 -26.59
CA TRP A 367 1.34 -9.26 -27.08
C TRP A 367 1.21 -7.73 -26.87
N PRO A 368 0.13 -7.06 -27.30
CA PRO A 368 0.00 -5.62 -27.11
C PRO A 368 -0.02 -5.20 -25.64
N LEU A 369 -0.58 -6.02 -24.75
CA LEU A 369 -0.67 -5.73 -23.32
C LEU A 369 0.65 -5.95 -22.56
N THR A 370 1.67 -6.57 -23.17
CA THR A 370 3.02 -6.66 -22.60
C THR A 370 3.88 -5.45 -22.94
N VAL A 371 3.51 -4.64 -23.93
CA VAL A 371 4.31 -3.50 -24.39
C VAL A 371 4.44 -2.43 -23.30
N VAL A 372 3.33 -2.02 -22.69
CA VAL A 372 3.33 -0.95 -21.68
C VAL A 372 4.17 -1.33 -20.44
N PRO A 373 3.95 -2.50 -19.79
CA PRO A 373 4.79 -2.90 -18.66
C PRO A 373 6.26 -3.14 -19.06
N GLY A 374 6.52 -3.65 -20.26
CA GLY A 374 7.88 -3.81 -20.76
C GLY A 374 8.62 -2.49 -20.92
N VAL A 375 8.01 -1.52 -21.58
CA VAL A 375 8.59 -0.17 -21.74
C VAL A 375 8.81 0.51 -20.39
N ALA A 376 7.84 0.42 -19.47
CA ALA A 376 7.97 0.99 -18.14
C ALA A 376 9.14 0.36 -17.36
N ALA A 377 9.29 -0.96 -17.46
CA ALA A 377 10.37 -1.71 -16.83
C ALA A 377 11.74 -1.33 -17.41
N VAL A 378 11.85 -1.21 -18.74
CA VAL A 378 13.08 -0.77 -19.42
C VAL A 378 13.48 0.63 -18.96
N LEU A 379 12.54 1.57 -18.98
CA LEU A 379 12.81 2.95 -18.53
C LEU A 379 13.24 2.98 -17.06
N ALA A 380 12.59 2.22 -16.19
CA ALA A 380 12.96 2.13 -14.78
C ALA A 380 14.36 1.53 -14.60
N ALA A 381 14.68 0.44 -15.31
CA ALA A 381 15.98 -0.22 -15.23
C ALA A 381 17.11 0.71 -15.70
N ILE A 382 16.93 1.38 -16.85
CA ILE A 382 17.90 2.36 -17.37
C ILE A 382 18.10 3.49 -16.38
N PHE A 383 17.00 4.07 -15.88
CA PHE A 383 17.05 5.20 -14.95
C PHE A 383 17.80 4.84 -13.66
N MET A 384 17.50 3.67 -13.06
CA MET A 384 18.19 3.20 -11.86
C MET A 384 19.67 2.94 -12.13
N THR A 385 20.02 2.31 -13.26
CA THR A 385 21.43 2.06 -13.62
C THR A 385 22.22 3.34 -13.80
N LEU A 386 21.62 4.38 -14.41
CA LEU A 386 22.24 5.70 -14.55
C LEU A 386 22.45 6.40 -13.21
N LEU A 387 21.50 6.25 -12.27
CA LEU A 387 21.61 6.87 -10.94
C LEU A 387 22.61 6.17 -10.02
N THR A 388 22.78 4.86 -10.17
CA THR A 388 23.55 4.04 -9.22
C THR A 388 24.89 3.56 -9.76
N GLY A 389 25.21 3.87 -11.04
CA GLY A 389 26.44 3.41 -11.67
C GLY A 389 26.50 1.89 -11.91
N GLY A 390 25.36 1.22 -11.97
CA GLY A 390 25.28 -0.23 -12.14
C GLY A 390 25.84 -0.72 -13.47
N THR A 391 26.22 -2.00 -13.52
CA THR A 391 26.76 -2.65 -14.73
C THR A 391 25.65 -3.00 -15.73
N VAL A 392 26.03 -3.14 -17.00
CA VAL A 392 25.09 -3.61 -18.05
C VAL A 392 24.55 -5.01 -17.73
N THR A 393 25.35 -5.84 -17.07
CA THR A 393 24.95 -7.19 -16.65
C THR A 393 23.84 -7.16 -15.60
N THR A 394 24.00 -6.32 -14.55
CA THR A 394 22.96 -6.15 -13.52
C THR A 394 21.68 -5.56 -14.08
N LEU A 395 21.79 -4.62 -15.04
CA LEU A 395 20.65 -4.08 -15.78
C LEU A 395 19.92 -5.19 -16.57
N ALA A 396 20.65 -6.00 -17.33
CA ALA A 396 20.05 -7.07 -18.14
C ALA A 396 19.36 -8.14 -17.29
N ILE A 397 19.99 -8.59 -16.20
CA ILE A 397 19.42 -9.58 -15.27
C ILE A 397 18.17 -8.97 -14.58
N GLY A 398 18.26 -7.73 -14.12
CA GLY A 398 17.15 -7.02 -13.47
C GLY A 398 15.95 -6.88 -14.42
N LEU A 399 16.20 -6.47 -15.67
CA LEU A 399 15.17 -6.28 -16.67
C LEU A 399 14.50 -7.61 -17.06
N VAL A 400 15.29 -8.59 -17.50
CA VAL A 400 14.77 -9.88 -17.95
C VAL A 400 14.10 -10.63 -16.80
N GLY A 401 14.76 -10.72 -15.65
CA GLY A 401 14.24 -11.42 -14.47
C GLY A 401 12.98 -10.75 -13.91
N GLY A 402 12.98 -9.42 -13.78
CA GLY A 402 11.83 -8.66 -13.26
C GLY A 402 10.62 -8.74 -14.18
N CYS A 403 10.82 -8.56 -15.50
CA CYS A 403 9.74 -8.69 -16.49
C CYS A 403 9.20 -10.12 -16.58
N ALA A 404 10.08 -11.14 -16.63
CA ALA A 404 9.67 -12.53 -16.69
C ALA A 404 8.90 -12.97 -15.44
N ALA A 405 9.35 -12.57 -14.25
CA ALA A 405 8.65 -12.83 -13.01
C ALA A 405 7.28 -12.15 -12.98
N ALA A 406 7.19 -10.88 -13.35
CA ALA A 406 5.93 -10.13 -13.42
C ALA A 406 4.95 -10.77 -14.43
N TYR A 407 5.44 -11.14 -15.62
CA TYR A 407 4.64 -11.83 -16.62
C TYR A 407 4.10 -13.16 -16.08
N ARG A 408 4.94 -13.99 -15.44
CA ARG A 408 4.50 -15.26 -14.85
C ARG A 408 3.47 -15.11 -13.75
N VAL A 409 3.61 -14.07 -12.92
CA VAL A 409 2.61 -13.75 -11.89
C VAL A 409 1.27 -13.33 -12.52
N ARG A 410 1.31 -12.49 -13.54
CA ARG A 410 0.09 -11.95 -14.18
C ARG A 410 -0.63 -12.95 -15.09
N THR A 411 0.09 -13.91 -15.62
CA THR A 411 -0.46 -14.97 -16.50
C THR A 411 -0.76 -16.27 -15.74
N ARG A 412 -0.94 -16.21 -14.42
CA ARG A 412 -1.36 -17.35 -13.61
C ARG A 412 -2.73 -17.84 -14.08
N PRO A 413 -2.90 -19.17 -14.34
CA PRO A 413 -4.23 -19.72 -14.59
C PRO A 413 -5.12 -19.58 -13.35
N SER A 414 -6.42 -19.58 -13.55
CA SER A 414 -7.38 -19.66 -12.44
C SER A 414 -7.14 -20.95 -11.66
N ILE A 415 -7.31 -20.90 -10.32
CA ILE A 415 -7.18 -22.07 -9.45
C ILE A 415 -8.30 -23.04 -9.80
N SER A 416 -7.96 -24.29 -10.13
CA SER A 416 -8.94 -25.37 -10.12
C SER A 416 -8.97 -25.96 -8.71
N TYR A 417 -10.16 -26.01 -8.11
CA TYR A 417 -10.34 -26.62 -6.80
C TYR A 417 -10.52 -28.14 -6.87
N ASP A 418 -10.48 -28.73 -8.08
CA ASP A 418 -10.65 -30.16 -8.34
C ASP A 418 -9.34 -30.95 -8.25
N GLY A 419 -8.23 -30.28 -7.85
CA GLY A 419 -6.90 -30.86 -7.77
C GLY A 419 -6.61 -31.59 -6.48
N LEU A 420 -5.41 -32.18 -6.38
CA LEU A 420 -4.87 -32.83 -5.17
C LEU A 420 -4.87 -31.85 -3.99
N ILE A 421 -5.38 -32.31 -2.86
CA ILE A 421 -5.41 -31.59 -1.59
C ILE A 421 -4.37 -32.23 -0.67
N LEU A 422 -3.44 -31.44 -0.17
CA LEU A 422 -2.48 -31.83 0.86
C LEU A 422 -3.10 -31.58 2.24
N GLU A 423 -3.22 -32.63 3.03
CA GLU A 423 -3.56 -32.50 4.44
C GLU A 423 -2.32 -32.10 5.23
N THR A 424 -2.38 -30.93 5.87
CA THR A 424 -1.31 -30.42 6.72
C THR A 424 -1.82 -30.20 8.13
N ALA A 425 -0.92 -30.08 9.09
CA ALA A 425 -1.28 -29.76 10.49
C ALA A 425 -2.07 -28.43 10.64
N VAL A 426 -2.03 -27.57 9.63
CA VAL A 426 -2.70 -26.25 9.60
C VAL A 426 -4.04 -26.32 8.83
N GLY A 427 -4.35 -27.47 8.18
CA GLY A 427 -5.55 -27.68 7.39
C GLY A 427 -5.26 -28.21 5.98
N GLN A 428 -6.32 -28.28 5.17
CA GLN A 428 -6.25 -28.78 3.80
C GLN A 428 -5.78 -27.67 2.85
N ILE A 429 -4.68 -27.89 2.16
CA ILE A 429 -4.09 -26.94 1.19
C ILE A 429 -4.15 -27.56 -0.21
N PRO A 430 -4.83 -26.95 -1.18
CA PRO A 430 -4.78 -27.37 -2.57
C PRO A 430 -3.36 -27.25 -3.13
N VAL A 431 -2.85 -28.33 -3.74
CA VAL A 431 -1.49 -28.35 -4.34
C VAL A 431 -1.35 -27.28 -5.43
N ASP A 432 -2.41 -27.02 -6.19
CA ASP A 432 -2.45 -25.98 -7.19
C ASP A 432 -2.26 -24.57 -6.62
N LEU A 433 -2.72 -24.32 -5.39
CA LEU A 433 -2.48 -23.07 -4.68
C LEU A 433 -0.97 -22.88 -4.40
N LEU A 434 -0.30 -23.94 -3.92
CA LEU A 434 1.13 -23.93 -3.63
C LEU A 434 1.95 -23.71 -4.92
N ARG A 435 1.57 -24.41 -6.00
CA ARG A 435 2.19 -24.24 -7.31
C ARG A 435 2.00 -22.84 -7.88
N GLN A 436 0.84 -22.24 -7.65
CA GLN A 436 0.58 -20.87 -8.06
C GLN A 436 1.37 -19.85 -7.23
N TRP A 437 1.57 -20.07 -5.94
CA TRP A 437 2.39 -19.20 -5.11
C TRP A 437 3.83 -19.15 -5.58
N LEU A 438 4.39 -20.29 -5.95
CA LEU A 438 5.76 -20.39 -6.44
C LEU A 438 5.92 -19.79 -7.86
N ARG A 439 4.84 -19.71 -8.65
CA ARG A 439 4.90 -19.20 -10.03
C ARG A 439 5.13 -17.70 -10.07
N GLY A 440 6.32 -17.30 -10.44
CA GLY A 440 6.81 -15.92 -10.46
C GLY A 440 7.91 -15.69 -9.46
N PRO A 441 7.70 -15.93 -8.14
CA PRO A 441 8.80 -15.89 -7.17
C PRO A 441 9.96 -16.82 -7.50
N ASP A 442 9.72 -17.97 -8.13
CA ASP A 442 10.76 -18.88 -8.63
C ASP A 442 11.75 -18.18 -9.60
N VAL A 443 11.23 -17.45 -10.58
CA VAL A 443 12.06 -16.69 -11.52
C VAL A 443 12.71 -15.50 -10.83
N LEU A 444 12.00 -14.84 -9.92
CA LEU A 444 12.55 -13.71 -9.19
C LEU A 444 13.72 -14.13 -8.30
N LEU A 445 13.60 -15.26 -7.59
CA LEU A 445 14.68 -15.81 -6.76
C LEU A 445 15.88 -16.26 -7.62
N ALA A 446 15.65 -16.93 -8.74
CA ALA A 446 16.72 -17.32 -9.66
C ALA A 446 17.45 -16.09 -10.23
N ALA A 447 16.70 -15.06 -10.64
CA ALA A 447 17.27 -13.81 -11.13
C ALA A 447 18.00 -13.03 -10.00
N ALA A 448 17.51 -13.05 -8.77
CA ALA A 448 18.15 -12.43 -7.60
C ALA A 448 19.49 -13.12 -7.30
N TRP A 449 19.53 -14.45 -7.36
CA TRP A 449 20.75 -15.21 -7.17
C TRP A 449 21.78 -14.90 -8.27
N LEU A 450 21.37 -14.88 -9.54
CA LEU A 450 22.23 -14.46 -10.64
C LEU A 450 22.71 -13.01 -10.47
N ALA A 451 21.82 -12.09 -10.13
CA ALA A 451 22.19 -10.70 -9.90
C ALA A 451 23.22 -10.55 -8.78
N ALA A 452 23.09 -11.34 -7.71
CA ALA A 452 24.04 -11.34 -6.60
C ALA A 452 25.41 -11.95 -6.98
N LEU A 453 25.44 -12.90 -7.92
CA LEU A 453 26.70 -13.50 -8.40
C LEU A 453 27.51 -12.57 -9.32
N PHE A 454 26.83 -11.73 -10.09
CA PHE A 454 27.45 -10.88 -11.12
C PHE A 454 27.53 -9.40 -10.69
N SER A 455 27.19 -9.07 -9.44
CA SER A 455 27.36 -7.74 -8.83
C SER A 455 28.69 -7.68 -8.05
#